data_ee31e4bfea775394a84bb03769e06c08
#
_entry.id   ee31e4bfea775394a84bb03769e06c08
#
_cell.length_a   1.000
_cell.length_b   1.000
_cell.length_c   1.000
_cell.angle_alpha   90.00
_cell.angle_beta   90.00
_cell.angle_gamma   90.00
#
_symmetry.space_group_name_H-M   'P 1'
#
loop_
_entity.id
_entity.type
_entity.pdbx_description
1 polymer ?
#
loop_
_entity_poly.entity_id
_entity_poly.type
_entity_poly.pdbx_seq_one_letter_code
_entity_poly.pdbx_strand_id
1 'polypeptide(L)'
;SPASGSTHAVKPSKAIRRAIDSGVPLNRILMSSDGNGSVPVFDEQGNTIGVGVANQKSMLTEIQDAVLEEKISLSDAVQIVSTNVARAYKLKNKGNVVVGFDADLVVLDKDLAIQQVWAKGQLMVENGAPIVFGTFEKL
;
A
#
# COMPACT_ATOMS: atom_id res chain seq x y z
N SER A 1 -3.34 -2.27 -8.03
CA SER A 1 -2.37 -2.90 -8.95
C SER A 1 -2.79 -2.58 -10.35
N PRO A 2 -1.88 -2.16 -11.25
CA PRO A 2 -2.22 -2.15 -12.65
C PRO A 2 -2.54 -3.60 -13.00
N ALA A 3 -3.72 -3.85 -13.54
CA ALA A 3 -3.97 -5.11 -14.19
C ALA A 3 -2.84 -5.30 -15.19
N SER A 4 -2.02 -6.31 -14.96
CA SER A 4 -0.92 -6.66 -15.87
C SER A 4 -1.54 -6.86 -17.25
N GLY A 5 -1.20 -6.01 -18.21
CA GLY A 5 -1.65 -6.15 -19.58
C GLY A 5 -2.32 -4.92 -20.21
N SER A 6 -2.76 -3.93 -19.42
CA SER A 6 -3.24 -2.68 -20.02
C SER A 6 -2.06 -1.81 -20.47
N THR A 7 -1.85 -1.67 -21.78
CA THR A 7 -0.85 -0.77 -22.37
C THR A 7 -1.08 0.71 -22.02
N HIS A 8 -2.20 1.02 -21.36
CA HIS A 8 -2.61 2.38 -20.97
C HIS A 8 -2.62 2.62 -19.46
N ALA A 9 -2.46 1.59 -18.63
CA ALA A 9 -2.46 1.75 -17.18
C ALA A 9 -1.06 2.21 -16.69
N VAL A 10 -1.01 3.34 -16.03
CA VAL A 10 0.21 3.83 -15.38
C VAL A 10 0.36 3.14 -14.02
N LYS A 11 1.51 2.54 -13.75
CA LYS A 11 1.85 1.96 -12.45
C LYS A 11 1.67 3.03 -11.36
N PRO A 12 1.02 2.73 -10.21
CA PRO A 12 0.78 3.72 -9.16
C PRO A 12 2.03 4.43 -8.67
N SER A 13 3.14 3.73 -8.46
CA SER A 13 4.44 4.32 -8.09
C SER A 13 4.90 5.40 -9.09
N LYS A 14 4.79 5.13 -10.40
CA LYS A 14 5.09 6.10 -11.46
C LYS A 14 4.11 7.27 -11.47
N ALA A 15 2.82 7.02 -11.22
CA ALA A 15 1.82 8.08 -11.13
C ALA A 15 2.11 9.03 -9.96
N ILE A 16 2.51 8.49 -8.80
CA ILE A 16 2.95 9.27 -7.64
C ILE A 16 4.15 10.16 -8.01
N ARG A 17 5.18 9.58 -8.65
CA ARG A 17 6.35 10.34 -9.08
C ARG A 17 5.98 11.49 -10.02
N ARG A 18 5.16 11.22 -11.04
CA ARG A 18 4.67 12.23 -11.97
C ARG A 18 3.89 13.35 -11.27
N ALA A 19 3.03 13.00 -10.30
CA ALA A 19 2.27 13.99 -9.54
C ALA A 19 3.20 14.93 -8.76
N ILE A 20 4.20 14.37 -8.07
CA ILE A 20 5.22 15.14 -7.34
C ILE A 20 5.98 16.07 -8.29
N ASP A 21 6.47 15.54 -9.41
CA ASP A 21 7.22 16.32 -10.42
C ASP A 21 6.38 17.43 -11.05
N SER A 22 5.07 17.24 -11.14
CA SER A 22 4.11 18.23 -11.60
C SER A 22 3.75 19.28 -10.54
N GLY A 23 4.37 19.24 -9.36
CA GLY A 23 4.15 20.19 -8.26
C GLY A 23 2.92 19.92 -7.41
N VAL A 24 2.32 18.73 -7.49
CA VAL A 24 1.24 18.36 -6.56
C VAL A 24 1.83 18.21 -5.16
N PRO A 25 1.31 18.94 -4.15
CA PRO A 25 1.80 18.82 -2.79
C PRO A 25 1.65 17.39 -2.27
N LEU A 26 2.70 16.82 -1.68
CA LEU A 26 2.73 15.45 -1.20
C LEU A 26 1.55 15.13 -0.26
N ASN A 27 1.17 16.07 0.58
CA ASN A 27 0.07 15.92 1.53
C ASN A 27 -1.34 15.87 0.89
N ARG A 28 -1.43 15.99 -0.43
CA ARG A 28 -2.67 15.81 -1.21
C ARG A 28 -2.68 14.52 -2.00
N ILE A 29 -1.61 13.75 -1.96
CA ILE A 29 -1.52 12.46 -2.64
C ILE A 29 -1.89 11.37 -1.64
N LEU A 30 -2.83 10.51 -2.04
CA LEU A 30 -3.24 9.32 -1.29
C LEU A 30 -3.29 8.13 -2.26
N MET A 31 -3.07 6.95 -1.71
CA MET A 31 -3.21 5.69 -2.45
C MET A 31 -4.07 4.72 -1.65
N SER A 32 -4.91 3.95 -2.35
CA SER A 32 -5.66 2.84 -1.77
C SER A 32 -5.40 1.56 -2.57
N SER A 33 -5.64 0.42 -1.95
CA SER A 33 -5.48 -0.89 -2.59
C SER A 33 -6.63 -1.29 -3.50
N ASP A 34 -7.77 -0.62 -3.38
CA ASP A 34 -9.06 -1.10 -3.91
C ASP A 34 -9.32 -2.58 -3.51
N GLY A 35 -8.87 -2.93 -2.30
CA GLY A 35 -8.89 -4.30 -1.79
C GLY A 35 -10.27 -4.93 -1.86
N ASN A 36 -10.35 -6.14 -2.38
CA ASN A 36 -11.57 -6.88 -2.69
C ASN A 36 -12.43 -6.27 -3.80
N GLY A 37 -12.00 -5.17 -4.43
CA GLY A 37 -12.62 -4.64 -5.64
C GLY A 37 -12.41 -5.55 -6.84
N SER A 38 -13.34 -5.53 -7.78
CA SER A 38 -13.22 -6.26 -9.04
C SER A 38 -12.22 -5.57 -9.97
N VAL A 39 -11.28 -6.31 -10.51
CA VAL A 39 -10.31 -5.83 -11.50
C VAL A 39 -10.41 -6.65 -12.78
N PRO A 40 -10.39 -6.02 -13.96
CA PRO A 40 -10.37 -6.77 -15.21
C PRO A 40 -9.05 -7.52 -15.36
N VAL A 41 -9.12 -8.73 -15.88
CA VAL A 41 -7.96 -9.54 -16.28
C VAL A 41 -7.87 -9.48 -17.80
N PHE A 42 -6.67 -9.17 -18.30
CA PHE A 42 -6.42 -9.02 -19.73
C PHE A 42 -5.50 -10.14 -20.24
N ASP A 43 -5.67 -10.52 -21.51
CA ASP A 43 -4.71 -11.33 -22.24
C ASP A 43 -3.50 -10.49 -22.73
N GLU A 44 -2.55 -11.16 -23.39
CA GLU A 44 -1.37 -10.48 -23.94
C GLU A 44 -1.71 -9.49 -25.05
N GLN A 45 -2.87 -9.63 -25.68
CA GLN A 45 -3.39 -8.75 -26.72
C GLN A 45 -4.20 -7.57 -26.14
N GLY A 46 -4.44 -7.52 -24.81
CA GLY A 46 -5.18 -6.49 -24.14
C GLY A 46 -6.70 -6.67 -24.13
N ASN A 47 -7.22 -7.85 -24.53
CA ASN A 47 -8.64 -8.15 -24.42
C ASN A 47 -8.98 -8.60 -22.98
N THR A 48 -10.14 -8.20 -22.48
CA THR A 48 -10.63 -8.66 -21.17
C THR A 48 -11.03 -10.13 -21.25
N ILE A 49 -10.35 -10.98 -20.47
CA ILE A 49 -10.58 -12.42 -20.40
C ILE A 49 -11.27 -12.87 -19.11
N GLY A 50 -11.48 -11.95 -18.18
CA GLY A 50 -12.11 -12.27 -16.90
C GLY A 50 -12.09 -11.13 -15.91
N VAL A 51 -12.53 -11.44 -14.69
CA VAL A 51 -12.53 -10.53 -13.55
C VAL A 51 -11.75 -11.17 -12.41
N GLY A 52 -10.77 -10.45 -11.90
CA GLY A 52 -10.01 -10.80 -10.72
C GLY A 52 -10.45 -10.00 -9.49
N VAL A 53 -9.79 -10.24 -8.38
CA VAL A 53 -9.98 -9.51 -7.12
C VAL A 53 -8.71 -8.75 -6.78
N ALA A 54 -8.84 -7.46 -6.46
CA ALA A 54 -7.72 -6.63 -6.05
C ALA A 54 -7.12 -7.14 -4.74
N ASN A 55 -5.78 -7.26 -4.70
CA ASN A 55 -5.07 -7.75 -3.53
C ASN A 55 -4.52 -6.56 -2.71
N GLN A 56 -4.78 -6.57 -1.40
CA GLN A 56 -4.29 -5.53 -0.49
C GLN A 56 -2.75 -5.50 -0.38
N LYS A 57 -2.06 -6.62 -0.60
CA LYS A 57 -0.58 -6.70 -0.60
C LYS A 57 0.06 -5.80 -1.66
N SER A 58 -0.67 -5.46 -2.72
CA SER A 58 -0.19 -4.57 -3.78
C SER A 58 0.24 -3.19 -3.27
N MET A 59 -0.35 -2.69 -2.19
CA MET A 59 0.05 -1.39 -1.61
C MET A 59 1.51 -1.38 -1.16
N LEU A 60 1.97 -2.45 -0.47
CA LEU A 60 3.37 -2.52 -0.05
C LEU A 60 4.30 -2.57 -1.26
N THR A 61 3.96 -3.37 -2.27
CA THR A 61 4.75 -3.45 -3.50
C THR A 61 4.88 -2.08 -4.17
N GLU A 62 3.81 -1.31 -4.26
CA GLU A 62 3.85 0.03 -4.85
C GLU A 62 4.69 1.02 -4.01
N ILE A 63 4.72 0.87 -2.67
CA ILE A 63 5.60 1.66 -1.80
C ILE A 63 7.06 1.26 -2.02
N GLN A 64 7.36 -0.04 -2.09
CA GLN A 64 8.70 -0.54 -2.41
C GLN A 64 9.17 0.04 -3.76
N ASP A 65 8.34 -0.05 -4.79
CA ASP A 65 8.66 0.46 -6.13
C ASP A 65 8.83 1.98 -6.13
N ALA A 66 7.98 2.72 -5.40
CA ALA A 66 8.12 4.17 -5.25
C ALA A 66 9.49 4.55 -4.66
N VAL A 67 9.98 3.78 -3.68
CA VAL A 67 11.29 4.03 -3.06
C VAL A 67 12.43 3.53 -3.95
N LEU A 68 12.37 2.28 -4.41
CA LEU A 68 13.49 1.61 -5.07
C LEU A 68 13.64 2.02 -6.54
N GLU A 69 12.53 2.17 -7.26
CA GLU A 69 12.53 2.50 -8.69
C GLU A 69 12.41 4.01 -8.92
N GLU A 70 11.41 4.65 -8.30
CA GLU A 70 11.07 6.05 -8.54
C GLU A 70 11.86 7.02 -7.64
N LYS A 71 12.72 6.52 -6.74
CA LYS A 71 13.60 7.31 -5.86
C LYS A 71 12.86 8.31 -4.97
N ILE A 72 11.64 7.99 -4.57
CA ILE A 72 10.90 8.74 -3.56
C ILE A 72 11.43 8.33 -2.19
N SER A 73 11.60 9.29 -1.25
CA SER A 73 12.05 8.93 0.10
C SER A 73 11.06 7.97 0.77
N LEU A 74 11.54 7.04 1.59
CA LEU A 74 10.66 6.12 2.33
C LEU A 74 9.64 6.90 3.18
N SER A 75 10.07 7.98 3.82
CA SER A 75 9.18 8.84 4.61
C SER A 75 8.05 9.41 3.77
N ASP A 76 8.34 9.90 2.57
CA ASP A 76 7.33 10.48 1.68
C ASP A 76 6.39 9.40 1.12
N ALA A 77 6.94 8.25 0.73
CA ALA A 77 6.15 7.13 0.21
C ALA A 77 5.18 6.58 1.27
N VAL A 78 5.64 6.39 2.51
CA VAL A 78 4.79 5.92 3.62
C VAL A 78 3.74 6.96 4.00
N GLN A 79 4.05 8.26 3.92
CA GLN A 79 3.09 9.31 4.23
C GLN A 79 1.82 9.23 3.36
N ILE A 80 1.96 8.80 2.09
CA ILE A 80 0.86 8.67 1.12
C ILE A 80 -0.18 7.63 1.56
N VAL A 81 0.24 6.56 2.23
CA VAL A 81 -0.63 5.45 2.67
C VAL A 81 -0.96 5.47 4.16
N SER A 82 -0.41 6.40 4.92
CA SER A 82 -0.59 6.49 6.37
C SER A 82 -1.10 7.86 6.81
N THR A 83 -0.23 8.81 7.04
CA THR A 83 -0.55 10.15 7.59
C THR A 83 -1.54 10.93 6.72
N ASN A 84 -1.38 10.88 5.39
CA ASN A 84 -2.29 11.57 4.48
C ASN A 84 -3.68 10.95 4.51
N VAL A 85 -3.76 9.61 4.53
CA VAL A 85 -5.02 8.87 4.63
C VAL A 85 -5.71 9.20 5.96
N ALA A 86 -4.99 9.09 7.08
CA ALA A 86 -5.53 9.39 8.39
C ALA A 86 -6.10 10.82 8.47
N ARG A 87 -5.41 11.80 7.88
CA ARG A 87 -5.86 13.19 7.82
C ARG A 87 -7.09 13.35 6.94
N ALA A 88 -7.08 12.80 5.73
CA ALA A 88 -8.18 12.94 4.77
C ALA A 88 -9.48 12.33 5.29
N TYR A 89 -9.39 11.17 5.93
CA TYR A 89 -10.54 10.45 6.49
C TYR A 89 -10.82 10.81 7.96
N LYS A 90 -10.08 11.77 8.53
CA LYS A 90 -10.22 12.23 9.94
C LYS A 90 -10.13 11.07 10.93
N LEU A 91 -9.26 10.11 10.68
CA LEU A 91 -9.04 8.97 11.57
C LEU A 91 -8.33 9.47 12.84
N LYS A 92 -8.98 9.31 13.98
CA LYS A 92 -8.40 9.70 15.27
C LYS A 92 -7.32 8.70 15.68
N ASN A 93 -6.22 9.21 16.24
CA ASN A 93 -5.11 8.43 16.80
C ASN A 93 -4.45 7.46 15.81
N LYS A 94 -4.45 7.76 14.50
CA LYS A 94 -3.90 6.94 13.43
C LYS A 94 -2.90 7.71 12.56
N GLY A 95 -2.07 6.97 11.83
CA GLY A 95 -1.21 7.50 10.77
C GLY A 95 0.09 8.15 11.23
N ASN A 96 0.40 8.13 12.53
CA ASN A 96 1.65 8.63 13.09
C ASN A 96 2.09 7.79 14.29
N VAL A 97 3.40 7.72 14.51
CA VAL A 97 3.99 7.10 15.71
C VAL A 97 4.18 8.19 16.77
N VAL A 98 3.17 8.37 17.59
CA VAL A 98 3.12 9.42 18.64
C VAL A 98 2.50 8.83 19.91
N VAL A 99 2.98 9.24 21.07
CA VAL A 99 2.39 8.84 22.36
C VAL A 99 0.91 9.18 22.42
N GLY A 100 0.09 8.22 22.79
CA GLY A 100 -1.38 8.35 22.83
C GLY A 100 -2.09 7.94 21.54
N PHE A 101 -1.36 7.60 20.49
CA PHE A 101 -1.94 7.02 19.26
C PHE A 101 -1.99 5.50 19.35
N ASP A 102 -2.83 4.90 18.54
CA ASP A 102 -2.89 3.45 18.40
C ASP A 102 -1.54 2.93 17.88
N ALA A 103 -1.04 1.87 18.50
CA ALA A 103 0.20 1.21 18.07
C ALA A 103 -0.06 0.32 16.86
N ASP A 104 -0.38 0.94 15.73
CA ASP A 104 -0.50 0.31 14.42
C ASP A 104 0.83 0.51 13.68
N LEU A 105 1.69 -0.49 13.73
CA LEU A 105 3.07 -0.39 13.29
C LEU A 105 3.41 -1.47 12.27
N VAL A 106 4.24 -1.12 11.31
CA VAL A 106 4.87 -2.08 10.39
C VAL A 106 6.37 -1.93 10.51
N VAL A 107 7.06 -3.02 10.83
CA VAL A 107 8.52 -3.09 10.86
C VAL A 107 8.98 -3.72 9.55
N LEU A 108 9.81 -3.01 8.84
CA LEU A 108 10.40 -3.45 7.58
C LEU A 108 11.89 -3.71 7.78
N ASP A 109 12.45 -4.64 7.02
CA ASP A 109 13.90 -4.81 6.93
C ASP A 109 14.54 -3.80 5.95
N LYS A 110 15.84 -3.94 5.72
CA LYS A 110 16.61 -3.07 4.80
C LYS A 110 16.15 -3.17 3.33
N ASP A 111 15.49 -4.24 2.96
CA ASP A 111 14.97 -4.49 1.61
C ASP A 111 13.46 -4.15 1.52
N LEU A 112 12.93 -3.49 2.56
CA LEU A 112 11.53 -3.09 2.71
C LEU A 112 10.55 -4.27 2.79
N ALA A 113 11.02 -5.47 3.14
CA ALA A 113 10.16 -6.61 3.41
C ALA A 113 9.60 -6.55 4.83
N ILE A 114 8.33 -6.98 4.99
CA ILE A 114 7.67 -7.00 6.29
C ILE A 114 8.37 -7.99 7.22
N GLN A 115 8.77 -7.52 8.39
CA GLN A 115 9.25 -8.34 9.50
C GLN A 115 8.18 -8.50 10.56
N GLN A 116 7.55 -7.39 10.97
CA GLN A 116 6.48 -7.44 11.97
C GLN A 116 5.35 -6.49 11.59
N VAL A 117 4.12 -6.85 11.99
CA VAL A 117 2.94 -5.98 11.94
C VAL A 117 2.28 -6.00 13.31
N TRP A 118 2.01 -4.83 13.82
CA TRP A 118 1.29 -4.60 15.07
C TRP A 118 -0.01 -3.87 14.78
N ALA A 119 -1.10 -4.33 15.37
CA ALA A 119 -2.41 -3.67 15.30
C ALA A 119 -2.90 -3.39 16.73
N LYS A 120 -3.06 -2.12 17.06
CA LYS A 120 -3.42 -1.65 18.42
C LYS A 120 -2.57 -2.27 19.52
N GLY A 121 -1.27 -2.41 19.27
CA GLY A 121 -0.32 -3.00 20.22
C GLY A 121 -0.30 -4.53 20.27
N GLN A 122 -1.09 -5.21 19.46
CA GLN A 122 -1.04 -6.67 19.31
C GLN A 122 -0.17 -7.06 18.11
N LEU A 123 0.78 -7.97 18.32
CA LEU A 123 1.58 -8.53 17.24
C LEU A 123 0.70 -9.46 16.38
N MET A 124 0.63 -9.17 15.09
CA MET A 124 -0.21 -9.87 14.11
C MET A 124 0.61 -10.68 13.12
N VAL A 125 1.80 -10.16 12.79
CA VAL A 125 2.75 -10.78 11.86
C VAL A 125 4.12 -10.78 12.50
N GLU A 126 4.83 -11.91 12.43
CA GLU A 126 6.20 -12.08 12.92
C GLU A 126 7.03 -12.80 11.86
N ASN A 127 8.25 -12.32 11.61
CA ASN A 127 9.15 -12.84 10.56
C ASN A 127 8.47 -12.94 9.19
N GLY A 128 7.61 -11.95 8.85
CA GLY A 128 6.87 -11.91 7.60
C GLY A 128 5.69 -12.87 7.49
N ALA A 129 5.42 -13.68 8.52
CA ALA A 129 4.33 -14.64 8.55
C ALA A 129 3.22 -14.22 9.52
N PRO A 130 1.92 -14.33 9.15
CA PRO A 130 0.81 -14.10 10.06
C PRO A 130 0.87 -15.07 11.24
N ILE A 131 0.63 -14.56 12.46
CA ILE A 131 0.53 -15.37 13.70
C ILE A 131 -0.86 -15.26 14.34
N VAL A 132 -1.71 -14.38 13.83
CA VAL A 132 -3.11 -14.24 14.22
C VAL A 132 -3.96 -14.41 12.96
N PHE A 133 -4.99 -15.24 13.06
CA PHE A 133 -5.86 -15.61 11.94
C PHE A 133 -7.29 -15.28 12.27
N GLY A 134 -8.05 -14.85 11.28
CA GLY A 134 -9.50 -14.67 11.36
C GLY A 134 -10.24 -16.02 11.34
N THR A 135 -11.54 -15.97 11.66
CA THR A 135 -12.38 -17.18 11.79
C THR A 135 -12.41 -18.04 10.51
N PHE A 136 -12.22 -17.43 9.34
CA PHE A 136 -12.27 -18.12 8.04
C PHE A 136 -10.91 -18.26 7.36
N GLU A 137 -9.83 -17.84 8.03
CA GLU A 137 -8.47 -17.99 7.53
C GLU A 137 -7.93 -19.34 8.03
N LYS A 138 -7.52 -20.17 7.09
CA LYS A 138 -6.85 -21.44 7.41
C LYS A 138 -5.34 -21.29 7.26
N LEU A 139 -4.62 -21.93 8.17
CA LEU A 139 -3.17 -22.15 8.04
C LEU A 139 -2.86 -23.01 6.82
#